data_b02ea681c127f4b3a9d388cba56be258
#
_entry.id   b02ea681c127f4b3a9d388cba56be258
#
_cell.length_a   1.000
_cell.length_b   1.000
_cell.length_c   1.000
_cell.angle_alpha   90.00
_cell.angle_beta   90.00
_cell.angle_gamma   90.00
#
_symmetry.space_group_name_H-M   'P 1'
#
loop_
_entity.id
_entity.type
_entity.pdbx_description
1 polymer ?
#
loop_
_entity_poly.entity_id
_entity_poly.type
_entity_poly.pdbx_seq_one_letter_code
_entity_poly.pdbx_strand_id
1 'polypeptide(L)'
;MFSYDFMQNAFFVAICISLLCPCIGIFMVLRRSSMIGDTMSHASLAGITLGLLTNTNPILGAFIFTAICGALIEFLRKYFSHHLDLILTIILSLSIGTAITLISSGKLKANANVFFFGSILTVNATDMISIAVLTILSVLTLYFLYNSLLYIAYDEEAARVAGVKVDFINYIFAILMAAAV
;
A
#
# COMPACT_ATOMS: atom_id res chain seq x y z
N MET A 1 15.42 24.30 -14.90
CA MET A 1 14.51 23.17 -14.63
C MET A 1 13.81 23.31 -13.29
N PHE A 2 14.49 23.71 -12.22
CA PHE A 2 13.89 23.90 -10.88
C PHE A 2 13.13 25.23 -10.66
N SER A 3 12.85 25.98 -11.70
CA SER A 3 12.17 27.28 -11.62
C SER A 3 10.64 27.18 -11.52
N TYR A 4 10.08 25.98 -11.66
CA TYR A 4 8.64 25.74 -11.61
C TYR A 4 8.27 25.08 -10.28
N ASP A 5 7.30 25.62 -9.56
CA ASP A 5 6.86 25.14 -8.24
C ASP A 5 6.41 23.68 -8.27
N PHE A 6 5.73 23.24 -9.34
CA PHE A 6 5.34 21.83 -9.49
C PHE A 6 6.53 20.86 -9.55
N MET A 7 7.67 21.30 -10.13
CA MET A 7 8.86 20.47 -10.21
C MET A 7 9.54 20.30 -8.84
N GLN A 8 9.54 21.36 -8.02
CA GLN A 8 10.06 21.31 -6.65
C GLN A 8 9.20 20.37 -5.79
N ASN A 9 7.88 20.47 -5.89
CA ASN A 9 6.94 19.60 -5.20
C ASN A 9 7.13 18.13 -5.61
N ALA A 10 7.23 17.86 -6.91
CA ALA A 10 7.46 16.50 -7.43
C ALA A 10 8.80 15.92 -6.95
N PHE A 11 9.86 16.73 -6.90
CA PHE A 11 11.17 16.30 -6.41
C PHE A 11 11.15 15.96 -4.92
N PHE A 12 10.47 16.78 -4.11
CA PHE A 12 10.30 16.51 -2.69
C PHE A 12 9.53 15.19 -2.46
N VAL A 13 8.41 14.98 -3.15
CA VAL A 13 7.63 13.75 -3.08
C VAL A 13 8.47 12.54 -3.51
N ALA A 14 9.26 12.66 -4.58
CA ALA A 14 10.14 11.60 -5.04
C ALA A 14 11.17 11.18 -3.97
N ILE A 15 11.74 12.14 -3.23
CA ILE A 15 12.65 11.86 -2.12
C ILE A 15 11.93 11.11 -1.00
N CYS A 16 10.73 11.55 -0.61
CA CYS A 16 9.93 10.88 0.42
C CYS A 16 9.64 9.42 0.05
N ILE A 17 9.19 9.17 -1.19
CA ILE A 17 8.88 7.84 -1.69
C ILE A 17 10.15 6.98 -1.80
N SER A 18 11.27 7.55 -2.27
CA SER A 18 12.55 6.83 -2.39
C SER A 18 13.12 6.38 -1.03
N LEU A 19 12.76 7.04 0.06
CA LEU A 19 13.10 6.62 1.41
C LEU A 19 12.14 5.54 1.93
N LEU A 20 10.84 5.73 1.71
CA LEU A 20 9.81 4.86 2.26
C LEU A 20 9.77 3.48 1.60
N CYS A 21 9.82 3.43 0.25
CA CYS A 21 9.71 2.19 -0.49
C CYS A 21 10.83 1.17 -0.16
N PRO A 22 12.11 1.53 -0.10
CA PRO A 22 13.15 0.57 0.29
C PRO A 22 13.02 0.09 1.74
N CYS A 23 12.62 0.97 2.67
CA CYS A 23 12.43 0.59 4.06
C CYS A 23 11.36 -0.50 4.24
N ILE A 24 10.25 -0.41 3.52
CA ILE A 24 9.19 -1.42 3.52
C ILE A 24 9.62 -2.64 2.69
N GLY A 25 10.22 -2.41 1.52
CA GLY A 25 10.61 -3.44 0.58
C GLY A 25 11.58 -4.47 1.16
N ILE A 26 12.54 -4.04 2.00
CA ILE A 26 13.47 -4.95 2.69
C ILE A 26 12.70 -5.99 3.51
N PHE A 27 11.71 -5.59 4.30
CA PHE A 27 10.93 -6.52 5.11
C PHE A 27 10.04 -7.43 4.26
N MET A 28 9.51 -6.94 3.12
CA MET A 28 8.76 -7.78 2.18
C MET A 28 9.63 -8.88 1.59
N VAL A 29 10.87 -8.57 1.21
CA VAL A 29 11.82 -9.54 0.65
C VAL A 29 12.25 -10.55 1.73
N LEU A 30 12.61 -10.08 2.93
CA LEU A 30 13.00 -10.95 4.03
C LEU A 30 11.90 -11.94 4.42
N ARG A 31 10.64 -11.51 4.35
CA ARG A 31 9.46 -12.35 4.64
C ARG A 31 9.02 -13.22 3.45
N ARG A 32 9.77 -13.24 2.36
CA ARG A 32 9.46 -13.98 1.12
C ARG A 32 8.06 -13.68 0.57
N SER A 33 7.59 -12.48 0.73
CA SER A 33 6.23 -12.02 0.35
C SER A 33 6.26 -10.83 -0.61
N SER A 34 7.20 -10.81 -1.53
CA SER A 34 7.38 -9.71 -2.49
C SER A 34 6.18 -9.48 -3.40
N MET A 35 5.38 -10.52 -3.69
CA MET A 35 4.15 -10.39 -4.49
C MET A 35 3.04 -9.58 -3.80
N ILE A 36 3.13 -9.36 -2.47
CA ILE A 36 2.15 -8.53 -1.75
C ILE A 36 2.13 -7.10 -2.30
N GLY A 37 3.29 -6.53 -2.63
CA GLY A 37 3.38 -5.17 -3.17
C GLY A 37 2.63 -5.02 -4.49
N ASP A 38 2.77 -5.97 -5.40
CA ASP A 38 2.05 -5.97 -6.67
C ASP A 38 0.53 -6.12 -6.45
N THR A 39 0.13 -7.06 -5.62
CA THR A 39 -1.28 -7.25 -5.24
C THR A 39 -1.89 -5.97 -4.63
N MET A 40 -1.16 -5.30 -3.74
CA MET A 40 -1.59 -4.05 -3.11
C MET A 40 -1.71 -2.90 -4.12
N SER A 41 -0.79 -2.81 -5.09
CA SER A 41 -0.84 -1.80 -6.15
C SER A 41 -2.11 -1.95 -7.01
N HIS A 42 -2.47 -3.17 -7.38
CA HIS A 42 -3.73 -3.42 -8.09
C HIS A 42 -4.97 -3.22 -7.21
N ALA A 43 -4.88 -3.49 -5.91
CA ALA A 43 -5.95 -3.17 -4.97
C ALA A 43 -6.16 -1.66 -4.84
N SER A 44 -5.09 -0.85 -4.88
CA SER A 44 -5.21 0.62 -4.83
C SER A 44 -5.93 1.16 -6.08
N LEU A 45 -5.66 0.59 -7.26
CA LEU A 45 -6.41 0.94 -8.48
C LEU A 45 -7.91 0.66 -8.34
N ALA A 46 -8.28 -0.50 -7.79
CA ALA A 46 -9.68 -0.83 -7.53
C ALA A 46 -10.30 0.16 -6.53
N GLY A 47 -9.56 0.54 -5.49
CA GLY A 47 -9.98 1.53 -4.51
C GLY A 47 -10.19 2.93 -5.10
N ILE A 48 -9.29 3.39 -5.98
CA ILE A 48 -9.45 4.65 -6.72
C ILE A 48 -10.74 4.64 -7.54
N THR A 49 -11.01 3.56 -8.28
CA THR A 49 -12.21 3.45 -9.12
C THR A 49 -13.49 3.47 -8.29
N LEU A 50 -13.49 2.82 -7.13
CA LEU A 50 -14.61 2.87 -6.17
C LEU A 50 -14.81 4.28 -5.61
N GLY A 51 -13.74 4.96 -5.23
CA GLY A 51 -13.78 6.35 -4.74
C GLY A 51 -14.37 7.30 -5.77
N LEU A 52 -13.96 7.17 -7.04
CA LEU A 52 -14.51 7.96 -8.15
C LEU A 52 -15.99 7.66 -8.40
N LEU A 53 -16.40 6.40 -8.30
CA LEU A 53 -17.79 5.99 -8.52
C LEU A 53 -18.71 6.54 -7.43
N THR A 54 -18.26 6.57 -6.20
CA THR A 54 -19.02 7.07 -5.02
C THR A 54 -18.95 8.58 -4.87
N ASN A 55 -18.26 9.31 -5.78
CA ASN A 55 -17.96 10.74 -5.68
C ASN A 55 -17.28 11.13 -4.36
N THR A 56 -16.51 10.22 -3.77
CA THR A 56 -15.66 10.46 -2.61
C THR A 56 -14.23 10.77 -3.04
N ASN A 57 -13.37 11.11 -2.08
CA ASN A 57 -11.97 11.33 -2.40
C ASN A 57 -11.30 10.02 -2.89
N PRO A 58 -10.76 9.98 -4.14
CA PRO A 58 -10.17 8.77 -4.71
C PRO A 58 -9.01 8.21 -3.89
N ILE A 59 -8.20 9.09 -3.27
CA ILE A 59 -7.06 8.70 -2.43
C ILE A 59 -7.54 7.97 -1.17
N LEU A 60 -8.60 8.47 -0.53
CA LEU A 60 -9.20 7.78 0.62
C LEU A 60 -9.81 6.45 0.22
N GLY A 61 -10.45 6.37 -0.96
CA GLY A 61 -10.98 5.12 -1.51
C GLY A 61 -9.86 4.10 -1.73
N ALA A 62 -8.74 4.52 -2.32
CA ALA A 62 -7.55 3.70 -2.50
C ALA A 62 -7.04 3.15 -1.18
N PHE A 63 -6.78 4.03 -0.21
CA PHE A 63 -6.24 3.64 1.10
C PHE A 63 -7.15 2.65 1.84
N ILE A 64 -8.45 2.94 1.92
CA ILE A 64 -9.41 2.08 2.63
C ILE A 64 -9.48 0.70 1.96
N PHE A 65 -9.62 0.65 0.63
CA PHE A 65 -9.73 -0.63 -0.09
C PHE A 65 -8.44 -1.45 0.03
N THR A 66 -7.28 -0.81 -0.13
CA THR A 66 -5.97 -1.46 0.01
C THR A 66 -5.75 -1.96 1.44
N ALA A 67 -6.15 -1.19 2.46
CA ALA A 67 -6.05 -1.60 3.86
C ALA A 67 -6.95 -2.81 4.15
N ILE A 68 -8.16 -2.84 3.59
CA ILE A 68 -9.07 -4.00 3.71
C ILE A 68 -8.46 -5.23 3.03
N CYS A 69 -7.92 -5.09 1.81
CA CYS A 69 -7.23 -6.18 1.12
C CYS A 69 -6.02 -6.68 1.91
N GLY A 70 -5.22 -5.78 2.47
CA GLY A 70 -4.08 -6.14 3.31
C GLY A 70 -4.48 -6.89 4.58
N ALA A 71 -5.52 -6.42 5.26
CA ALA A 71 -6.06 -7.11 6.42
C ALA A 71 -6.63 -8.49 6.05
N LEU A 72 -7.27 -8.62 4.88
CA LEU A 72 -7.77 -9.89 4.37
C LEU A 72 -6.64 -10.86 4.03
N ILE A 73 -5.54 -10.38 3.43
CA ILE A 73 -4.34 -11.19 3.16
C ILE A 73 -3.78 -11.75 4.48
N GLU A 74 -3.60 -10.91 5.50
CA GLU A 74 -3.06 -11.36 6.79
C GLU A 74 -4.04 -12.31 7.51
N PHE A 75 -5.34 -12.07 7.40
CA PHE A 75 -6.34 -12.98 7.95
C PHE A 75 -6.29 -14.36 7.29
N LEU A 76 -6.25 -14.42 5.96
CA LEU A 76 -6.19 -15.69 5.21
C LEU A 76 -4.84 -16.39 5.42
N ARG A 77 -3.74 -15.65 5.50
CA ARG A 77 -2.40 -16.18 5.80
C ARG A 77 -2.37 -16.97 7.12
N LYS A 78 -3.11 -16.51 8.11
CA LYS A 78 -3.20 -17.20 9.41
C LYS A 78 -3.79 -18.61 9.29
N TYR A 79 -4.76 -18.79 8.40
CA TYR A 79 -5.44 -20.07 8.19
C TYR A 79 -4.78 -20.94 7.12
N PHE A 80 -4.15 -20.34 6.12
CA PHE A 80 -3.58 -20.99 4.95
C PHE A 80 -2.11 -20.60 4.74
N SER A 81 -1.27 -20.77 5.76
CA SER A 81 0.14 -20.34 5.77
C SER A 81 0.97 -20.92 4.62
N HIS A 82 0.66 -22.14 4.16
CA HIS A 82 1.40 -22.79 3.08
C HIS A 82 0.96 -22.36 1.67
N HIS A 83 -0.12 -21.58 1.54
CA HIS A 83 -0.71 -21.21 0.25
C HIS A 83 -0.76 -19.68 0.04
N LEU A 84 0.24 -18.96 0.54
CA LEU A 84 0.28 -17.49 0.47
C LEU A 84 0.19 -17.00 -0.98
N ASP A 85 0.91 -17.63 -1.90
CA ASP A 85 0.92 -17.25 -3.31
C ASP A 85 -0.46 -17.41 -3.97
N LEU A 86 -1.23 -18.43 -3.59
CA LEU A 86 -2.60 -18.60 -4.07
C LEU A 86 -3.52 -17.50 -3.53
N ILE A 87 -3.39 -17.15 -2.25
CA ILE A 87 -4.16 -16.06 -1.64
C ILE A 87 -3.90 -14.74 -2.38
N LEU A 88 -2.63 -14.43 -2.59
CA LEU A 88 -2.22 -13.21 -3.29
C LEU A 88 -2.74 -13.17 -4.73
N THR A 89 -2.66 -14.28 -5.46
CA THR A 89 -3.17 -14.38 -6.84
C THR A 89 -4.69 -14.20 -6.91
N ILE A 90 -5.44 -14.75 -5.95
CA ILE A 90 -6.90 -14.60 -5.89
C ILE A 90 -7.26 -13.14 -5.63
N ILE A 91 -6.62 -12.49 -4.65
CA ILE A 91 -6.89 -11.09 -4.31
C ILE A 91 -6.47 -10.16 -5.44
N LEU A 92 -5.34 -10.43 -6.10
CA LEU A 92 -4.87 -9.72 -7.28
C LEU A 92 -5.91 -9.78 -8.40
N SER A 93 -6.38 -10.99 -8.75
CA SER A 93 -7.37 -11.21 -9.81
C SER A 93 -8.70 -10.53 -9.49
N LEU A 94 -9.14 -10.61 -8.22
CA LEU A 94 -10.34 -9.93 -7.76
C LEU A 94 -10.20 -8.40 -7.88
N SER A 95 -9.06 -7.86 -7.49
CA SER A 95 -8.79 -6.42 -7.55
C SER A 95 -8.75 -5.90 -8.98
N ILE A 96 -8.05 -6.61 -9.88
CA ILE A 96 -8.01 -6.26 -11.30
C ILE A 96 -9.41 -6.39 -11.92
N GLY A 97 -10.12 -7.47 -11.65
CA GLY A 97 -11.48 -7.70 -12.15
C GLY A 97 -12.46 -6.61 -11.72
N THR A 98 -12.42 -6.21 -10.44
CA THR A 98 -13.25 -5.12 -9.93
C THR A 98 -12.89 -3.78 -10.57
N ALA A 99 -11.60 -3.45 -10.69
CA ALA A 99 -11.15 -2.23 -11.33
C ALA A 99 -11.64 -2.14 -12.79
N ILE A 100 -11.41 -3.19 -13.58
CA ILE A 100 -11.81 -3.22 -15.00
C ILE A 100 -13.32 -3.15 -15.16
N THR A 101 -14.09 -3.89 -14.38
CA THR A 101 -15.56 -3.86 -14.46
C THR A 101 -16.14 -2.49 -14.12
N LEU A 102 -15.58 -1.82 -13.12
CA LEU A 102 -16.00 -0.47 -12.74
C LEU A 102 -15.64 0.56 -13.81
N ILE A 103 -14.46 0.48 -14.40
CA ILE A 103 -14.03 1.33 -15.51
C ILE A 103 -14.96 1.14 -16.73
N SER A 104 -15.23 -0.14 -17.08
CA SER A 104 -16.06 -0.50 -18.23
C SER A 104 -17.54 -0.15 -18.06
N SER A 105 -18.00 0.11 -16.83
CA SER A 105 -19.39 0.48 -16.55
C SER A 105 -19.82 1.82 -17.15
N GLY A 106 -18.89 2.62 -17.68
CA GLY A 106 -19.13 3.93 -18.30
C GLY A 106 -19.63 5.01 -17.33
N LYS A 107 -19.75 4.70 -16.04
CA LYS A 107 -20.20 5.66 -15.01
C LYS A 107 -19.09 6.55 -14.50
N LEU A 108 -17.83 6.21 -14.79
CA LEU A 108 -16.66 7.01 -14.43
C LEU A 108 -16.56 8.22 -15.36
N LYS A 109 -16.66 9.43 -14.79
CA LYS A 109 -16.41 10.68 -15.51
C LYS A 109 -14.99 10.66 -16.09
N ALA A 110 -14.79 11.30 -17.24
CA ALA A 110 -13.60 11.23 -18.12
C ALA A 110 -12.20 11.42 -17.49
N ASN A 111 -12.10 11.74 -16.21
CA ASN A 111 -10.84 12.03 -15.53
C ASN A 111 -10.16 10.78 -14.91
N ALA A 112 -10.74 9.59 -15.06
CA ALA A 112 -10.16 8.36 -14.48
C ALA A 112 -8.74 8.09 -14.98
N ASN A 113 -8.45 8.36 -16.25
CA ASN A 113 -7.13 8.17 -16.85
C ASN A 113 -6.03 8.99 -16.17
N VAL A 114 -6.33 10.16 -15.65
CA VAL A 114 -5.36 11.02 -14.95
C VAL A 114 -4.91 10.37 -13.64
N PHE A 115 -5.83 9.69 -12.94
CA PHE A 115 -5.50 8.99 -11.70
C PHE A 115 -4.73 7.67 -11.95
N PHE A 116 -5.00 6.98 -13.08
CA PHE A 116 -4.32 5.72 -13.39
C PHE A 116 -2.88 5.92 -13.85
N PHE A 117 -2.61 6.96 -14.61
CA PHE A 117 -1.27 7.23 -15.14
C PHE A 117 -0.49 8.22 -14.29
N GLY A 118 -1.12 8.77 -13.26
CA GLY A 118 -0.55 9.82 -12.44
C GLY A 118 -0.38 11.14 -13.20
N SER A 119 -0.35 12.22 -12.48
CA SER A 119 0.02 13.53 -13.06
C SER A 119 0.92 14.26 -12.09
N ILE A 120 2.17 14.39 -12.46
CA ILE A 120 3.16 15.20 -11.74
C ILE A 120 2.69 16.66 -11.61
N LEU A 121 1.85 17.11 -12.56
CA LEU A 121 1.35 18.48 -12.62
C LEU A 121 0.24 18.77 -11.59
N THR A 122 -0.38 17.74 -11.00
CA THR A 122 -1.53 17.91 -10.09
C THR A 122 -1.15 17.85 -8.61
N VAL A 123 0.14 17.72 -8.26
CA VAL A 123 0.60 17.66 -6.87
C VAL A 123 0.41 19.03 -6.21
N ASN A 124 -0.58 19.11 -5.32
CA ASN A 124 -0.87 20.30 -4.53
C ASN A 124 -0.02 20.34 -3.25
N ALA A 125 0.12 21.52 -2.64
CA ALA A 125 0.83 21.67 -1.37
C ALA A 125 0.21 20.82 -0.23
N THR A 126 -1.09 20.61 -0.24
CA THR A 126 -1.80 19.73 0.70
C THR A 126 -1.40 18.27 0.55
N ASP A 127 -1.24 17.80 -0.69
CA ASP A 127 -0.81 16.43 -0.98
C ASP A 127 0.63 16.21 -0.53
N MET A 128 1.50 17.20 -0.74
CA MET A 128 2.89 17.17 -0.30
C MET A 128 3.02 17.03 1.21
N ILE A 129 2.23 17.79 1.98
CA ILE A 129 2.21 17.70 3.45
C ILE A 129 1.70 16.32 3.88
N SER A 130 0.64 15.81 3.26
CA SER A 130 0.06 14.50 3.55
C SER A 130 1.07 13.37 3.31
N ILE A 131 1.79 13.41 2.19
CA ILE A 131 2.82 12.42 1.85
C ILE A 131 4.00 12.51 2.83
N ALA A 132 4.44 13.72 3.18
CA ALA A 132 5.52 13.91 4.16
C ALA A 132 5.14 13.34 5.54
N VAL A 133 3.93 13.63 6.02
CA VAL A 133 3.42 13.10 7.30
C VAL A 133 3.31 11.58 7.27
N LEU A 134 2.76 11.01 6.20
CA LEU A 134 2.66 9.55 6.05
C LEU A 134 4.05 8.91 5.99
N THR A 135 5.00 9.50 5.27
CA THR A 135 6.37 9.00 5.20
C THR A 135 7.04 9.00 6.58
N ILE A 136 6.97 10.11 7.30
CA ILE A 136 7.54 10.23 8.65
C ILE A 136 6.90 9.22 9.60
N LEU A 137 5.56 9.12 9.59
CA LEU A 137 4.82 8.19 10.43
C LEU A 137 5.20 6.74 10.13
N SER A 138 5.31 6.38 8.85
CA SER A 138 5.67 5.04 8.40
C SER A 138 7.10 4.68 8.81
N VAL A 139 8.06 5.58 8.57
CA VAL A 139 9.47 5.36 8.97
C VAL A 139 9.60 5.26 10.48
N LEU A 140 8.89 6.11 11.24
CA LEU A 140 8.88 6.06 12.70
C LEU A 140 8.31 4.73 13.21
N THR A 141 7.19 4.28 12.64
CA THR A 141 6.56 3.00 13.01
C THR A 141 7.49 1.84 12.67
N LEU A 142 8.13 1.85 11.50
CA LEU A 142 9.13 0.83 11.13
C LEU A 142 10.33 0.85 12.09
N TYR A 143 10.79 2.01 12.50
CA TYR A 143 11.90 2.13 13.47
C TYR A 143 11.54 1.48 14.82
N PHE A 144 10.35 1.74 15.35
CA PHE A 144 9.91 1.12 16.61
C PHE A 144 9.65 -0.38 16.48
N LEU A 145 9.16 -0.84 15.34
CA LEU A 145 8.85 -2.24 15.09
C LEU A 145 10.03 -3.02 14.51
N TYR A 146 11.17 -2.37 14.23
CA TYR A 146 12.30 -2.95 13.51
C TYR A 146 12.72 -4.31 14.06
N ASN A 147 13.03 -4.38 15.36
CA ASN A 147 13.48 -5.61 15.99
C ASN A 147 12.43 -6.73 15.92
N SER A 148 11.17 -6.37 16.14
CA SER A 148 10.05 -7.32 16.10
C SER A 148 9.79 -7.82 14.67
N LEU A 149 9.83 -6.93 13.69
CA LEU A 149 9.68 -7.29 12.28
C LEU A 149 10.84 -8.16 11.79
N LEU A 150 12.06 -7.84 12.21
CA LEU A 150 13.23 -8.64 11.87
C LEU A 150 13.12 -10.05 12.46
N TYR A 151 12.72 -10.16 13.73
CA TYR A 151 12.54 -11.44 14.38
C TYR A 151 11.45 -12.29 13.71
N ILE A 152 10.31 -11.69 13.39
CA ILE A 152 9.22 -12.35 12.64
C ILE A 152 9.68 -12.77 11.23
N ALA A 153 10.53 -11.97 10.57
CA ALA A 153 11.03 -12.27 9.24
C ALA A 153 11.98 -13.50 9.21
N TYR A 154 12.74 -13.72 10.29
CA TYR A 154 13.60 -14.89 10.40
C TYR A 154 12.83 -16.15 10.80
N ASP A 155 12.02 -16.08 11.85
CA ASP A 155 11.23 -17.21 12.34
C ASP A 155 9.98 -16.73 13.08
N GLU A 156 8.84 -16.88 12.42
CA GLU A 156 7.55 -16.45 12.95
C GLU A 156 7.12 -17.29 14.16
N GLU A 157 7.42 -18.60 14.16
CA GLU A 157 7.05 -19.50 15.28
C GLU A 157 7.89 -19.19 16.51
N ALA A 158 9.21 -19.02 16.34
CA ALA A 158 10.08 -18.62 17.42
C ALA A 158 9.70 -17.26 18.01
N ALA A 159 9.31 -16.30 17.18
CA ALA A 159 8.84 -15.00 17.64
C ALA A 159 7.55 -15.11 18.49
N ARG A 160 6.62 -16.00 18.12
CA ARG A 160 5.40 -16.29 18.92
C ARG A 160 5.76 -16.89 20.30
N VAL A 161 6.67 -17.84 20.34
CA VAL A 161 7.14 -18.47 21.59
C VAL A 161 7.85 -17.45 22.48
N ALA A 162 8.60 -16.52 21.91
CA ALA A 162 9.27 -15.42 22.63
C ALA A 162 8.30 -14.33 23.14
N GLY A 163 6.98 -14.47 22.92
CA GLY A 163 5.97 -13.54 23.41
C GLY A 163 5.70 -12.32 22.52
N VAL A 164 6.25 -12.29 21.31
CA VAL A 164 5.99 -11.23 20.34
C VAL A 164 4.55 -11.37 19.83
N LYS A 165 3.79 -10.26 19.81
CA LYS A 165 2.42 -10.24 19.29
C LYS A 165 2.45 -10.22 17.76
N VAL A 166 2.81 -11.34 17.14
CA VAL A 166 3.04 -11.48 15.70
C VAL A 166 1.85 -11.02 14.87
N ASP A 167 0.64 -11.47 15.19
CA ASP A 167 -0.57 -11.13 14.44
C ASP A 167 -0.78 -9.60 14.42
N PHE A 168 -0.62 -8.92 15.55
CA PHE A 168 -0.80 -7.47 15.65
C PHE A 168 0.23 -6.71 14.81
N ILE A 169 1.49 -7.13 14.85
CA ILE A 169 2.58 -6.52 14.08
C ILE A 169 2.36 -6.72 12.58
N ASN A 170 1.88 -7.89 12.18
CA ASN A 170 1.57 -8.18 10.78
C ASN A 170 0.44 -7.28 10.24
N TYR A 171 -0.62 -7.05 11.02
CA TYR A 171 -1.68 -6.11 10.63
C TYR A 171 -1.17 -4.67 10.52
N ILE A 172 -0.33 -4.21 11.46
CA ILE A 172 0.29 -2.89 11.36
C ILE A 172 1.13 -2.78 10.08
N PHE A 173 1.93 -3.81 9.79
CA PHE A 173 2.75 -3.84 8.59
C PHE A 173 1.91 -3.83 7.31
N ALA A 174 0.77 -4.54 7.27
CA ALA A 174 -0.17 -4.49 6.16
C ALA A 174 -0.77 -3.08 5.95
N ILE A 175 -1.10 -2.37 7.03
CA ILE A 175 -1.58 -0.98 6.96
C ILE A 175 -0.47 -0.04 6.46
N LEU A 176 0.77 -0.23 6.91
CA LEU A 176 1.91 0.54 6.42
C LEU A 176 2.15 0.33 4.93
N MET A 177 2.02 -0.91 4.44
CA MET A 177 2.09 -1.21 3.01
C MET A 177 0.97 -0.51 2.24
N ALA A 178 -0.26 -0.54 2.77
CA ALA A 178 -1.40 0.15 2.16
C ALA A 178 -1.20 1.68 2.09
N ALA A 179 -0.48 2.25 3.06
CA ALA A 179 -0.16 3.68 3.08
C ALA A 179 0.99 4.06 2.12
N ALA A 180 1.86 3.09 1.79
CA ALA A 180 3.01 3.32 0.90
C ALA A 180 2.66 3.16 -0.59
N VAL A 181 1.61 2.40 -0.89
CA VAL A 181 1.10 2.17 -2.25
C VAL A 181 0.13 3.26 -2.67
#